data_6ba392165dc571970e02a662213d7092
#
_entry.id   6ba392165dc571970e02a662213d7092
#
_cell.length_a   1.000
_cell.length_b   1.000
_cell.length_c   1.000
_cell.angle_alpha   90.00
_cell.angle_beta   90.00
_cell.angle_gamma   90.00
#
_symmetry.space_group_name_H-M   'P 1'
#
loop_
_entity.id
_entity.type
_entity.pdbx_description
1 polymer ?
#
loop_
_entity_poly.entity_id
_entity_poly.type
_entity_poly.pdbx_seq_one_letter_code
_entity_poly.pdbx_strand_id
1 'polypeptide(L)'
;MSKKSDKSGSGKTGVGVGDGQRRGDRMRERVKTARGRKLSSTRWLERQLNDPYVAAAKKDGYRSRAAYKILEMDDRFKFFKPGGCAIDLGSAPGGWAQVAAQRLGAKTDKGFVAAIDIQDMEPIAGVSFLKLDFLDDKAPELVRELAGRRADIVMSDMAAPLTGHRQTDHLRTMALAEASAWFAFEALKPGGAFCAKVFQGGTSGALLNDLKNRFGNVMHMKPKSSRKESVELYVIARDFKG
;
A
#
# COMPACT_ATOMS: atom_id res chain seq x y z
N MET A 1 61.36 45.96 -34.08
CA MET A 1 61.62 45.12 -32.89
C MET A 1 60.27 44.73 -32.26
N SER A 2 59.89 43.51 -32.49
CA SER A 2 58.60 42.99 -32.15
C SER A 2 58.58 42.30 -30.80
N LYS A 3 57.62 42.55 -29.95
CA LYS A 3 57.37 41.73 -28.76
C LYS A 3 55.95 41.15 -28.84
N LYS A 4 55.92 39.85 -29.01
CA LYS A 4 54.70 39.04 -28.89
C LYS A 4 54.37 38.91 -27.39
N SER A 5 53.09 39.09 -27.04
CA SER A 5 52.58 38.75 -25.73
C SER A 5 51.64 37.58 -25.90
N ASP A 6 51.98 36.46 -25.30
CA ASP A 6 51.16 35.27 -25.18
C ASP A 6 50.01 35.50 -24.19
N LYS A 7 48.77 35.20 -24.63
CA LYS A 7 47.60 35.09 -23.75
C LYS A 7 47.25 33.62 -23.61
N SER A 8 47.48 33.08 -22.42
CA SER A 8 47.03 31.76 -21.97
C SER A 8 45.52 31.76 -21.85
N GLY A 9 44.88 30.89 -22.60
CA GLY A 9 43.46 30.62 -22.49
C GLY A 9 43.18 29.54 -21.45
N SER A 10 42.42 29.88 -20.39
CA SER A 10 41.94 28.92 -19.42
C SER A 10 40.71 28.18 -19.99
N GLY A 11 40.88 26.90 -20.25
CA GLY A 11 39.77 26.02 -20.65
C GLY A 11 38.85 25.74 -19.46
N LYS A 12 37.61 26.18 -19.57
CA LYS A 12 36.52 25.72 -18.70
C LYS A 12 36.00 24.39 -19.23
N THR A 13 36.32 23.30 -18.56
CA THR A 13 35.67 22.01 -18.74
C THR A 13 34.30 22.04 -18.09
N GLY A 14 33.28 22.37 -18.86
CA GLY A 14 31.90 22.18 -18.46
C GLY A 14 31.52 20.71 -18.66
N VAL A 15 31.41 19.97 -17.55
CA VAL A 15 30.79 18.64 -17.55
C VAL A 15 29.28 18.84 -17.71
N GLY A 16 28.82 18.71 -18.93
CA GLY A 16 27.37 18.64 -19.22
C GLY A 16 26.83 17.33 -18.69
N VAL A 17 26.07 17.39 -17.59
CA VAL A 17 25.24 16.28 -17.13
C VAL A 17 24.11 16.14 -18.14
N GLY A 18 24.24 15.17 -19.04
CA GLY A 18 23.22 14.80 -20.00
C GLY A 18 22.04 14.15 -19.28
N ASP A 19 21.04 14.95 -18.94
CA ASP A 19 19.70 14.47 -18.56
C ASP A 19 18.97 14.04 -19.84
N GLY A 20 19.10 12.78 -20.18
CA GLY A 20 18.58 12.20 -21.41
C GLY A 20 18.28 10.72 -21.28
N GLN A 21 17.70 10.28 -20.15
CA GLN A 21 17.06 8.97 -20.11
C GLN A 21 15.80 9.02 -20.96
N ARG A 22 15.95 8.76 -22.27
CA ARG A 22 14.83 8.42 -23.17
C ARG A 22 14.08 7.25 -22.52
N ARG A 23 12.86 7.50 -22.02
CA ARG A 23 11.89 6.47 -21.68
C ARG A 23 11.74 5.58 -22.91
N GLY A 24 12.41 4.44 -22.89
CA GLY A 24 12.27 3.44 -23.93
C GLY A 24 10.81 3.09 -24.06
N ASP A 25 10.27 3.29 -25.25
CA ASP A 25 8.92 2.91 -25.66
C ASP A 25 8.84 1.38 -25.58
N ARG A 26 8.53 0.83 -24.38
CA ARG A 26 8.28 -0.61 -24.24
C ARG A 26 7.03 -0.89 -25.04
N MET A 27 7.18 -1.62 -26.15
CA MET A 27 6.05 -2.10 -26.94
C MET A 27 5.01 -2.72 -26.00
N ARG A 28 3.78 -2.25 -26.10
CA ARG A 28 2.66 -2.72 -25.28
C ARG A 28 2.47 -4.21 -25.52
N GLU A 29 2.63 -5.01 -24.45
CA GLU A 29 2.40 -6.44 -24.51
C GLU A 29 0.91 -6.74 -24.65
N ARG A 30 0.55 -7.60 -25.60
CA ARG A 30 -0.80 -8.09 -25.81
C ARG A 30 -0.95 -9.49 -25.23
N VAL A 31 -2.15 -9.79 -24.73
CA VAL A 31 -2.46 -11.14 -24.22
C VAL A 31 -2.46 -12.15 -25.34
N LYS A 32 -1.47 -13.06 -25.36
CA LYS A 32 -1.35 -14.12 -26.39
C LYS A 32 -2.51 -15.14 -26.38
N THR A 33 -3.18 -15.31 -25.24
CA THR A 33 -4.28 -16.27 -25.02
C THR A 33 -5.65 -15.57 -24.93
N ALA A 34 -5.86 -14.52 -25.70
CA ALA A 34 -7.11 -13.73 -25.65
C ALA A 34 -8.33 -14.48 -26.22
N ARG A 35 -8.12 -15.45 -27.13
CA ARG A 35 -9.18 -16.22 -27.79
C ARG A 35 -9.95 -17.04 -26.75
N GLY A 36 -11.27 -16.85 -26.66
CA GLY A 36 -12.14 -17.57 -25.72
C GLY A 36 -12.27 -16.94 -24.32
N ARG A 37 -11.58 -15.83 -24.01
CA ARG A 37 -11.70 -15.13 -22.73
C ARG A 37 -12.74 -14.01 -22.79
N LYS A 38 -13.37 -13.74 -21.63
CA LYS A 38 -14.22 -12.54 -21.49
C LYS A 38 -13.37 -11.29 -21.74
N LEU A 39 -13.92 -10.28 -22.41
CA LEU A 39 -13.23 -9.04 -22.76
C LEU A 39 -12.68 -8.30 -21.53
N SER A 40 -13.41 -8.35 -20.39
CA SER A 40 -12.98 -7.80 -19.11
C SER A 40 -11.70 -8.47 -18.59
N SER A 41 -11.62 -9.79 -18.66
CA SER A 41 -10.45 -10.57 -18.25
C SER A 41 -9.22 -10.27 -19.12
N THR A 42 -9.44 -10.16 -20.45
CA THR A 42 -8.36 -9.79 -21.39
C THR A 42 -7.81 -8.40 -21.09
N ARG A 43 -8.68 -7.41 -20.91
CA ARG A 43 -8.27 -6.04 -20.54
C ARG A 43 -7.57 -5.97 -19.19
N TRP A 44 -7.99 -6.80 -18.23
CA TRP A 44 -7.32 -6.88 -16.92
C TRP A 44 -5.91 -7.45 -17.07
N LEU A 45 -5.74 -8.55 -17.81
CA LEU A 45 -4.42 -9.14 -18.07
C LEU A 45 -3.49 -8.18 -18.82
N GLU A 46 -3.97 -7.50 -19.85
CA GLU A 46 -3.18 -6.49 -20.57
C GLU A 46 -2.72 -5.35 -19.65
N ARG A 47 -3.59 -4.89 -18.74
CA ARG A 47 -3.19 -3.90 -17.73
C ARG A 47 -2.12 -4.44 -16.79
N GLN A 48 -2.20 -5.71 -16.38
CA GLN A 48 -1.18 -6.33 -15.53
C GLN A 48 0.17 -6.45 -16.25
N LEU A 49 0.17 -6.93 -17.49
CA LEU A 49 1.40 -7.10 -18.29
C LEU A 49 2.12 -5.77 -18.56
N ASN A 50 1.37 -4.69 -18.72
CA ASN A 50 1.91 -3.36 -19.06
C ASN A 50 2.07 -2.44 -17.84
N ASP A 51 1.85 -2.92 -16.64
CA ASP A 51 1.97 -2.13 -15.42
C ASP A 51 3.44 -2.15 -14.93
N PRO A 52 4.14 -1.01 -14.89
CA PRO A 52 5.55 -0.96 -14.50
C PRO A 52 5.78 -1.43 -13.06
N TYR A 53 4.80 -1.23 -12.18
CA TYR A 53 4.91 -1.69 -10.79
C TYR A 53 4.73 -3.21 -10.65
N VAL A 54 4.05 -3.87 -11.58
CA VAL A 54 3.99 -5.35 -11.61
C VAL A 54 5.36 -5.91 -11.98
N ALA A 55 6.01 -5.35 -13.01
CA ALA A 55 7.36 -5.76 -13.40
C ALA A 55 8.38 -5.46 -12.30
N ALA A 56 8.30 -4.28 -11.68
CA ALA A 56 9.16 -3.90 -10.57
C ALA A 56 8.95 -4.82 -9.35
N ALA A 57 7.71 -5.12 -8.96
CA ALA A 57 7.41 -6.01 -7.85
C ALA A 57 8.04 -7.40 -8.04
N LYS A 58 7.94 -7.95 -9.25
CA LYS A 58 8.59 -9.22 -9.58
C LYS A 58 10.11 -9.14 -9.45
N LYS A 59 10.73 -8.04 -9.93
CA LYS A 59 12.17 -7.82 -9.84
C LYS A 59 12.64 -7.68 -8.39
N ASP A 60 11.89 -6.93 -7.59
CA ASP A 60 12.25 -6.60 -6.20
C ASP A 60 11.80 -7.69 -5.20
N GLY A 61 11.19 -8.79 -5.69
CA GLY A 61 10.75 -9.91 -4.88
C GLY A 61 9.48 -9.67 -4.07
N TYR A 62 8.67 -8.66 -4.44
CA TYR A 62 7.37 -8.43 -3.83
C TYR A 62 6.28 -9.28 -4.49
N ARG A 63 5.34 -9.78 -3.66
CA ARG A 63 4.22 -10.63 -4.11
C ARG A 63 3.22 -9.89 -4.99
N SER A 64 3.11 -8.58 -4.81
CA SER A 64 2.21 -7.76 -5.60
C SER A 64 2.71 -6.33 -5.73
N ARG A 65 2.20 -5.63 -6.74
CA ARG A 65 2.43 -4.20 -6.91
C ARG A 65 1.90 -3.35 -5.75
N ALA A 66 0.96 -3.90 -4.96
CA ALA A 66 0.40 -3.20 -3.80
C ALA A 66 1.46 -2.87 -2.74
N ALA A 67 2.58 -3.64 -2.70
CA ALA A 67 3.71 -3.35 -1.82
C ALA A 67 4.23 -1.91 -1.96
N TYR A 68 4.25 -1.35 -3.17
CA TYR A 68 4.72 0.02 -3.37
C TYR A 68 3.79 1.07 -2.78
N LYS A 69 2.50 0.78 -2.64
CA LYS A 69 1.57 1.70 -2.00
C LYS A 69 1.92 1.91 -0.53
N ILE A 70 2.11 0.82 0.21
CA ILE A 70 2.46 0.89 1.62
C ILE A 70 3.90 1.39 1.84
N LEU A 71 4.84 1.06 0.94
CA LEU A 71 6.19 1.62 0.97
C LEU A 71 6.17 3.14 0.85
N GLU A 72 5.46 3.70 -0.13
CA GLU A 72 5.34 5.16 -0.31
C GLU A 72 4.67 5.84 0.90
N MET A 73 3.66 5.19 1.48
CA MET A 73 2.99 5.68 2.67
C MET A 73 3.92 5.62 3.89
N ASP A 74 4.64 4.51 4.08
CA ASP A 74 5.60 4.39 5.19
C ASP A 74 6.79 5.34 5.05
N ASP A 75 7.32 5.52 3.85
CA ASP A 75 8.42 6.45 3.61
C ASP A 75 8.04 7.89 4.00
N ARG A 76 6.78 8.26 3.82
CA ARG A 76 6.26 9.58 4.19
C ARG A 76 5.87 9.69 5.66
N PHE A 77 5.24 8.66 6.23
CA PHE A 77 4.57 8.76 7.52
C PHE A 77 5.28 7.98 8.64
N LYS A 78 6.22 7.10 8.29
CA LYS A 78 7.04 6.34 9.22
C LYS A 78 6.21 5.49 10.20
N PHE A 79 5.29 4.69 9.64
CA PHE A 79 4.42 3.81 10.41
C PHE A 79 5.19 2.68 11.10
N PHE A 80 6.13 2.05 10.36
CA PHE A 80 6.81 0.87 10.81
C PHE A 80 8.06 1.23 11.61
N LYS A 81 8.06 0.84 12.88
CA LYS A 81 9.23 0.97 13.75
C LYS A 81 9.77 -0.43 14.07
N PRO A 82 11.08 -0.69 13.99
CA PRO A 82 11.64 -1.98 14.37
C PRO A 82 11.13 -2.44 15.74
N GLY A 83 10.73 -3.69 15.86
CA GLY A 83 10.14 -4.24 17.09
C GLY A 83 8.62 -4.01 17.26
N GLY A 84 8.02 -3.22 16.38
CA GLY A 84 6.58 -2.92 16.41
C GLY A 84 5.69 -4.09 16.00
N CYS A 85 4.37 -3.86 16.10
CA CYS A 85 3.32 -4.79 15.69
C CYS A 85 2.43 -4.16 14.62
N ALA A 86 2.21 -4.86 13.52
CA ALA A 86 1.26 -4.47 12.48
C ALA A 86 0.13 -5.50 12.35
N ILE A 87 -1.07 -5.03 12.05
CA ILE A 87 -2.20 -5.84 11.65
C ILE A 87 -2.57 -5.48 10.22
N ASP A 88 -2.65 -6.47 9.32
CA ASP A 88 -2.94 -6.34 7.89
C ASP A 88 -4.27 -7.02 7.54
N LEU A 89 -5.30 -6.22 7.29
CA LEU A 89 -6.65 -6.66 6.97
C LEU A 89 -6.85 -6.68 5.44
N GLY A 90 -7.14 -7.85 4.88
CA GLY A 90 -7.20 -8.06 3.43
C GLY A 90 -5.80 -8.20 2.83
N SER A 91 -4.98 -9.07 3.43
CA SER A 91 -3.55 -9.17 3.17
C SER A 91 -3.19 -9.83 1.83
N ALA A 92 -3.99 -10.81 1.36
CA ALA A 92 -3.63 -11.61 0.17
C ALA A 92 -3.42 -10.74 -1.08
N PRO A 93 -2.38 -11.01 -1.86
CA PRO A 93 -1.39 -12.10 -1.78
C PRO A 93 -0.20 -11.84 -0.84
N GLY A 94 -0.24 -10.81 0.00
CA GLY A 94 0.76 -10.56 1.05
C GLY A 94 1.75 -9.44 0.77
N GLY A 95 1.45 -8.54 -0.17
CA GLY A 95 2.36 -7.44 -0.51
C GLY A 95 2.59 -6.47 0.65
N TRP A 96 1.55 -6.12 1.39
CA TRP A 96 1.63 -5.23 2.54
C TRP A 96 2.24 -5.91 3.75
N ALA A 97 1.80 -7.14 4.07
CA ALA A 97 2.38 -7.94 5.14
C ALA A 97 3.89 -8.18 4.94
N GLN A 98 4.34 -8.41 3.70
CA GLN A 98 5.74 -8.59 3.36
C GLN A 98 6.57 -7.33 3.67
N VAL A 99 6.08 -6.16 3.30
CA VAL A 99 6.74 -4.87 3.61
C VAL A 99 6.76 -4.63 5.12
N ALA A 100 5.63 -4.84 5.80
CA ALA A 100 5.54 -4.69 7.25
C ALA A 100 6.55 -5.61 7.96
N ALA A 101 6.62 -6.89 7.60
CA ALA A 101 7.56 -7.85 8.18
C ALA A 101 9.02 -7.44 7.98
N GLN A 102 9.37 -6.87 6.83
CA GLN A 102 10.71 -6.35 6.57
C GLN A 102 11.03 -5.13 7.44
N ARG A 103 10.14 -4.15 7.47
CA ARG A 103 10.35 -2.87 8.18
C ARG A 103 10.33 -3.01 9.70
N LEU A 104 9.49 -3.91 10.22
CA LEU A 104 9.41 -4.20 11.66
C LEU A 104 10.52 -5.12 12.16
N GLY A 105 11.24 -5.80 11.26
CA GLY A 105 12.23 -6.81 11.62
C GLY A 105 11.59 -8.11 12.12
N ALA A 106 10.38 -8.44 11.67
CA ALA A 106 9.64 -9.61 12.13
C ALA A 106 10.31 -10.96 11.78
N LYS A 107 11.18 -10.98 10.76
CA LYS A 107 12.00 -12.17 10.42
C LYS A 107 13.03 -12.54 11.50
N THR A 108 13.34 -11.61 12.40
CA THR A 108 14.32 -11.80 13.49
C THR A 108 13.66 -11.73 14.87
N ASP A 109 12.37 -12.03 14.94
CA ASP A 109 11.53 -12.04 16.14
C ASP A 109 11.48 -10.70 16.93
N LYS A 110 11.97 -9.62 16.29
CA LYS A 110 11.89 -8.28 16.91
C LYS A 110 10.54 -7.62 16.74
N GLY A 111 9.92 -7.78 15.56
CA GLY A 111 8.59 -7.26 15.25
C GLY A 111 7.58 -8.37 15.07
N PHE A 112 6.32 -8.00 14.84
CA PHE A 112 5.24 -8.94 14.62
C PHE A 112 4.25 -8.43 13.57
N VAL A 113 3.74 -9.34 12.73
CA VAL A 113 2.68 -9.04 11.76
C VAL A 113 1.59 -10.08 11.87
N ALA A 114 0.38 -9.64 12.23
CA ALA A 114 -0.84 -10.43 12.11
C ALA A 114 -1.52 -10.06 10.78
N ALA A 115 -1.90 -11.04 9.99
CA ALA A 115 -2.50 -10.84 8.68
C ALA A 115 -3.74 -11.72 8.51
N ILE A 116 -4.78 -11.20 7.89
CA ILE A 116 -5.98 -11.95 7.56
C ILE A 116 -6.44 -11.67 6.14
N ASP A 117 -7.08 -12.66 5.53
CA ASP A 117 -7.79 -12.53 4.25
C ASP A 117 -8.82 -13.66 4.10
N ILE A 118 -9.85 -13.43 3.29
CA ILE A 118 -10.81 -14.48 2.85
C ILE A 118 -10.16 -15.49 1.90
N GLN A 119 -9.10 -15.09 1.21
CA GLN A 119 -8.33 -15.92 0.30
C GLN A 119 -7.13 -16.53 1.03
N ASP A 120 -6.69 -17.70 0.56
CA ASP A 120 -5.45 -18.28 1.05
C ASP A 120 -4.24 -17.44 0.62
N MET A 121 -3.23 -17.47 1.47
CA MET A 121 -1.97 -16.78 1.22
C MET A 121 -0.79 -17.71 1.54
N GLU A 122 0.17 -17.76 0.62
CA GLU A 122 1.43 -18.47 0.87
C GLU A 122 2.14 -17.91 2.11
N PRO A 123 2.78 -18.72 2.94
CA PRO A 123 3.46 -18.27 4.15
C PRO A 123 4.50 -17.17 3.87
N ILE A 124 4.59 -16.20 4.76
CA ILE A 124 5.61 -15.13 4.76
C ILE A 124 6.37 -15.23 6.09
N ALA A 125 7.70 -15.25 6.02
CA ALA A 125 8.53 -15.28 7.22
C ALA A 125 8.27 -14.05 8.11
N GLY A 126 7.92 -14.28 9.39
CA GLY A 126 7.59 -13.26 10.36
C GLY A 126 6.16 -12.74 10.28
N VAL A 127 5.28 -13.40 9.54
CA VAL A 127 3.84 -13.07 9.45
C VAL A 127 3.03 -14.24 9.95
N SER A 128 2.16 -14.01 10.92
CA SER A 128 1.11 -14.95 11.33
C SER A 128 -0.14 -14.65 10.52
N PHE A 129 -0.59 -15.63 9.74
CA PHE A 129 -1.73 -15.50 8.84
C PHE A 129 -2.88 -16.38 9.28
N LEU A 130 -4.09 -15.82 9.23
CA LEU A 130 -5.34 -16.55 9.44
C LEU A 130 -6.28 -16.29 8.27
N LYS A 131 -6.77 -17.36 7.62
CA LYS A 131 -7.83 -17.24 6.64
C LYS A 131 -9.15 -16.96 7.37
N LEU A 132 -9.69 -15.76 7.17
CA LEU A 132 -10.83 -15.26 7.92
C LEU A 132 -11.57 -14.20 7.10
N ASP A 133 -12.91 -14.24 7.12
CA ASP A 133 -13.73 -13.12 6.69
C ASP A 133 -13.79 -12.08 7.81
N PHE A 134 -13.29 -10.89 7.55
CA PHE A 134 -13.28 -9.81 8.54
C PHE A 134 -14.68 -9.33 8.94
N LEU A 135 -15.69 -9.62 8.14
CA LEU A 135 -17.08 -9.30 8.45
C LEU A 135 -17.78 -10.35 9.32
N ASP A 136 -17.10 -11.45 9.69
CA ASP A 136 -17.58 -12.38 10.71
C ASP A 136 -17.56 -11.71 12.08
N ASP A 137 -18.61 -11.90 12.88
CA ASP A 137 -18.76 -11.29 14.21
C ASP A 137 -17.59 -11.64 15.16
N LYS A 138 -16.97 -12.80 14.99
CA LYS A 138 -15.80 -13.24 15.78
C LYS A 138 -14.47 -12.73 15.26
N ALA A 139 -14.44 -12.15 14.06
CA ALA A 139 -13.19 -11.74 13.44
C ALA A 139 -12.39 -10.75 14.28
N PRO A 140 -12.97 -9.70 14.89
CA PRO A 140 -12.22 -8.76 15.72
C PRO A 140 -11.49 -9.43 16.89
N GLU A 141 -12.14 -10.41 17.55
CA GLU A 141 -11.52 -11.15 18.65
C GLU A 141 -10.37 -12.03 18.16
N LEU A 142 -10.60 -12.84 17.13
CA LEU A 142 -9.60 -13.74 16.56
C LEU A 142 -8.37 -12.98 16.05
N VAL A 143 -8.56 -11.80 15.45
CA VAL A 143 -7.44 -10.97 14.99
C VAL A 143 -6.64 -10.41 16.16
N ARG A 144 -7.29 -9.98 17.24
CA ARG A 144 -6.59 -9.53 18.46
C ARG A 144 -5.82 -10.66 19.12
N GLU A 145 -6.41 -11.85 19.19
CA GLU A 145 -5.73 -13.06 19.69
C GLU A 145 -4.52 -13.40 18.83
N LEU A 146 -4.66 -13.39 17.50
CA LEU A 146 -3.56 -13.62 16.55
C LEU A 146 -2.42 -12.63 16.76
N ALA A 147 -2.74 -11.35 16.99
CA ALA A 147 -1.76 -10.31 17.25
C ALA A 147 -1.09 -10.44 18.63
N GLY A 148 -1.79 -10.96 19.64
CA GLY A 148 -1.31 -11.20 21.00
C GLY A 148 -0.92 -9.93 21.78
N ARG A 149 -1.00 -8.76 21.15
CA ARG A 149 -0.66 -7.45 21.74
C ARG A 149 -1.30 -6.30 20.95
N ARG A 150 -1.34 -5.11 21.56
CA ARG A 150 -1.79 -3.91 20.85
C ARG A 150 -0.85 -3.54 19.71
N ALA A 151 -1.44 -3.13 18.58
CA ALA A 151 -0.71 -2.83 17.36
C ALA A 151 -0.16 -1.39 17.33
N ASP A 152 0.96 -1.21 16.66
CA ASP A 152 1.49 0.10 16.27
C ASP A 152 0.74 0.66 15.07
N ILE A 153 0.30 -0.24 14.18
CA ILE A 153 -0.47 0.11 13.00
C ILE A 153 -1.51 -0.97 12.68
N VAL A 154 -2.70 -0.53 12.33
CA VAL A 154 -3.72 -1.33 11.63
C VAL A 154 -3.83 -0.79 10.21
N MET A 155 -3.65 -1.64 9.23
CA MET A 155 -3.73 -1.31 7.82
C MET A 155 -4.75 -2.20 7.11
N SER A 156 -5.46 -1.63 6.12
CA SER A 156 -6.49 -2.32 5.36
C SER A 156 -6.44 -1.96 3.88
N ASP A 157 -6.13 -2.95 3.04
CA ASP A 157 -6.30 -2.86 1.58
C ASP A 157 -7.51 -3.69 1.10
N MET A 158 -8.45 -4.00 2.03
CA MET A 158 -9.66 -4.74 1.71
C MET A 158 -10.44 -4.09 0.58
N ALA A 159 -11.01 -4.91 -0.28
CA ALA A 159 -11.90 -4.49 -1.35
C ALA A 159 -13.02 -5.51 -1.54
N ALA A 160 -14.24 -5.05 -1.52
CA ALA A 160 -15.35 -5.90 -1.95
C ALA A 160 -15.25 -6.20 -3.46
N PRO A 161 -15.72 -7.37 -3.91
CA PRO A 161 -15.84 -7.67 -5.33
C PRO A 161 -16.64 -6.57 -6.03
N LEU A 162 -16.07 -6.02 -7.12
CA LEU A 162 -16.71 -4.96 -7.88
C LEU A 162 -17.95 -5.50 -8.58
N THR A 163 -19.09 -4.84 -8.39
CA THR A 163 -20.34 -5.11 -9.09
C THR A 163 -20.40 -4.41 -10.45
N GLY A 164 -19.55 -3.37 -10.62
CA GLY A 164 -19.59 -2.45 -11.75
C GLY A 164 -20.55 -1.29 -11.56
N HIS A 165 -21.34 -1.30 -10.48
CA HIS A 165 -22.22 -0.19 -10.12
C HIS A 165 -21.52 0.70 -9.11
N ARG A 166 -21.08 1.89 -9.55
CA ARG A 166 -20.20 2.79 -8.79
C ARG A 166 -20.68 3.10 -7.37
N GLN A 167 -21.96 3.32 -7.21
CA GLN A 167 -22.56 3.65 -5.91
C GLN A 167 -22.52 2.48 -4.94
N THR A 168 -22.87 1.27 -5.41
CA THR A 168 -22.79 0.04 -4.61
C THR A 168 -21.36 -0.29 -4.23
N ASP A 169 -20.42 -0.17 -5.18
CA ASP A 169 -19.01 -0.45 -4.94
C ASP A 169 -18.40 0.55 -3.94
N HIS A 170 -18.83 1.82 -4.01
CA HIS A 170 -18.44 2.85 -3.05
C HIS A 170 -18.95 2.51 -1.64
N LEU A 171 -20.24 2.21 -1.48
CA LEU A 171 -20.84 1.87 -0.18
C LEU A 171 -20.19 0.64 0.46
N ARG A 172 -19.91 -0.41 -0.32
CA ARG A 172 -19.21 -1.61 0.18
C ARG A 172 -17.80 -1.31 0.63
N THR A 173 -17.06 -0.50 -0.12
CA THR A 173 -15.70 -0.10 0.27
C THR A 173 -15.72 0.76 1.52
N MET A 174 -16.69 1.66 1.65
CA MET A 174 -16.87 2.47 2.85
C MET A 174 -17.18 1.61 4.09
N ALA A 175 -18.09 0.63 3.97
CA ALA A 175 -18.41 -0.27 5.07
C ALA A 175 -17.16 -1.04 5.57
N LEU A 176 -16.29 -1.52 4.65
CA LEU A 176 -15.04 -2.17 5.01
C LEU A 176 -14.07 -1.20 5.70
N ALA A 177 -13.98 0.05 5.23
CA ALA A 177 -13.15 1.07 5.85
C ALA A 177 -13.65 1.45 7.25
N GLU A 178 -14.95 1.57 7.43
CA GLU A 178 -15.62 1.83 8.72
C GLU A 178 -15.37 0.67 9.70
N ALA A 179 -15.63 -0.57 9.30
CA ALA A 179 -15.39 -1.74 10.12
C ALA A 179 -13.91 -1.84 10.54
N SER A 180 -12.97 -1.61 9.61
CA SER A 180 -11.54 -1.62 9.94
C SER A 180 -11.12 -0.48 10.87
N ALA A 181 -11.77 0.70 10.80
CA ALA A 181 -11.51 1.81 11.72
C ALA A 181 -12.01 1.50 13.14
N TRP A 182 -13.23 0.95 13.27
CA TRP A 182 -13.75 0.52 14.57
C TRP A 182 -12.85 -0.53 15.23
N PHE A 183 -12.42 -1.51 14.46
CA PHE A 183 -11.44 -2.49 14.96
C PHE A 183 -10.13 -1.81 15.38
N ALA A 184 -9.62 -0.85 14.61
CA ALA A 184 -8.39 -0.14 14.91
C ALA A 184 -8.47 0.64 16.23
N PHE A 185 -9.63 1.21 16.59
CA PHE A 185 -9.83 1.91 17.86
C PHE A 185 -9.64 1.00 19.07
N GLU A 186 -9.93 -0.28 18.92
CA GLU A 186 -9.75 -1.28 19.98
C GLU A 186 -8.35 -1.90 19.97
N ALA A 187 -7.78 -2.10 18.80
CA ALA A 187 -6.54 -2.85 18.62
C ALA A 187 -5.27 -2.01 18.73
N LEU A 188 -5.34 -0.69 18.49
CA LEU A 188 -4.19 0.19 18.52
C LEU A 188 -3.73 0.54 19.94
N LYS A 189 -2.43 0.72 20.10
CA LYS A 189 -1.85 1.39 21.26
C LYS A 189 -1.88 2.91 21.09
N PRO A 190 -1.85 3.71 22.17
CA PRO A 190 -1.66 5.16 22.08
C PRO A 190 -0.42 5.50 21.21
N GLY A 191 -0.53 6.52 20.36
CA GLY A 191 0.47 6.88 19.37
C GLY A 191 0.48 6.01 18.10
N GLY A 192 -0.39 5.01 18.01
CA GLY A 192 -0.52 4.13 16.85
C GLY A 192 -1.11 4.82 15.63
N ALA A 193 -1.11 4.11 14.51
CA ALA A 193 -1.59 4.59 13.22
C ALA A 193 -2.65 3.66 12.61
N PHE A 194 -3.52 4.25 11.80
CA PHE A 194 -4.49 3.54 10.98
C PHE A 194 -4.35 3.97 9.52
N CYS A 195 -4.41 3.00 8.61
CA CYS A 195 -4.40 3.25 7.18
C CYS A 195 -5.41 2.34 6.49
N ALA A 196 -6.37 2.91 5.75
CA ALA A 196 -7.35 2.11 5.02
C ALA A 196 -7.64 2.65 3.63
N LYS A 197 -7.92 1.72 2.71
CA LYS A 197 -8.38 2.06 1.37
C LYS A 197 -9.80 2.64 1.43
N VAL A 198 -9.98 3.74 0.71
CA VAL A 198 -11.26 4.39 0.44
C VAL A 198 -11.33 4.73 -1.05
N PHE A 199 -12.51 5.09 -1.55
CA PHE A 199 -12.64 5.57 -2.92
C PHE A 199 -12.67 7.10 -2.98
N GLN A 200 -12.44 7.64 -4.16
CA GLN A 200 -12.56 9.06 -4.45
C GLN A 200 -13.96 9.57 -4.04
N GLY A 201 -14.00 10.57 -3.23
CA GLY A 201 -15.16 10.98 -2.43
C GLY A 201 -14.80 10.93 -0.93
N GLY A 202 -13.72 10.22 -0.61
CA GLY A 202 -13.14 10.13 0.72
C GLY A 202 -13.94 9.24 1.67
N THR A 203 -13.70 9.47 2.95
CA THR A 203 -14.45 8.86 4.05
C THR A 203 -15.83 9.52 4.18
N SER A 204 -16.82 8.79 4.72
CA SER A 204 -18.08 9.43 5.14
C SER A 204 -17.77 10.52 6.17
N GLY A 205 -18.64 11.54 6.23
CA GLY A 205 -18.47 12.60 7.22
C GLY A 205 -18.42 12.07 8.66
N ALA A 206 -19.19 11.02 8.95
CA ALA A 206 -19.21 10.35 10.26
C ALA A 206 -17.85 9.70 10.55
N LEU A 207 -17.34 8.83 9.67
CA LEU A 207 -16.04 8.18 9.87
C LEU A 207 -14.90 9.21 10.00
N LEU A 208 -14.92 10.27 9.17
CA LEU A 208 -13.89 11.31 9.24
C LEU A 208 -13.89 12.04 10.58
N ASN A 209 -15.08 12.31 11.14
CA ASN A 209 -15.22 12.93 12.47
C ASN A 209 -14.71 12.00 13.57
N ASP A 210 -15.05 10.70 13.51
CA ASP A 210 -14.58 9.73 14.50
C ASP A 210 -13.06 9.59 14.44
N LEU A 211 -12.47 9.54 13.24
CA LEU A 211 -11.02 9.52 13.09
C LEU A 211 -10.37 10.80 13.66
N LYS A 212 -10.90 11.98 13.38
CA LYS A 212 -10.35 13.25 13.90
C LYS A 212 -10.47 13.35 15.42
N ASN A 213 -11.53 12.80 16.00
CA ASN A 213 -11.70 12.78 17.45
C ASN A 213 -10.67 11.86 18.13
N ARG A 214 -10.34 10.74 17.53
CA ARG A 214 -9.49 9.70 18.12
C ARG A 214 -8.02 9.75 17.70
N PHE A 215 -7.68 10.51 16.67
CA PHE A 215 -6.29 10.66 16.19
C PHE A 215 -5.86 12.12 16.19
N GLY A 216 -4.56 12.34 16.32
CA GLY A 216 -3.97 13.67 16.25
C GLY A 216 -3.94 14.22 14.82
N ASN A 217 -3.71 13.36 13.83
CA ASN A 217 -3.59 13.73 12.42
C ASN A 217 -4.39 12.79 11.53
N VAL A 218 -5.24 13.36 10.66
CA VAL A 218 -6.01 12.57 9.67
C VAL A 218 -5.88 13.23 8.29
N MET A 219 -5.53 12.44 7.29
CA MET A 219 -5.39 12.92 5.92
C MET A 219 -5.71 11.84 4.90
N HIS A 220 -5.88 12.26 3.65
CA HIS A 220 -6.01 11.34 2.52
C HIS A 220 -4.77 11.41 1.64
N MET A 221 -4.38 10.28 1.08
CA MET A 221 -3.26 10.17 0.16
C MET A 221 -3.61 9.24 -1.01
N LYS A 222 -3.22 9.63 -2.22
CA LYS A 222 -3.14 8.74 -3.37
C LYS A 222 -1.68 8.42 -3.63
N PRO A 223 -1.20 7.19 -3.35
CA PRO A 223 0.16 6.79 -3.68
C PRO A 223 0.42 6.94 -5.18
N LYS A 224 1.65 7.31 -5.56
CA LYS A 224 2.06 7.43 -6.97
C LYS A 224 1.98 6.08 -7.70
N SER A 225 2.19 5.00 -6.95
CA SER A 225 2.04 3.62 -7.43
C SER A 225 0.59 3.21 -7.65
N SER A 226 -0.40 3.97 -7.18
CA SER A 226 -1.80 3.76 -7.59
C SER A 226 -1.97 4.09 -9.07
N ARG A 227 -2.80 3.32 -9.78
CA ARG A 227 -3.09 3.61 -11.19
C ARG A 227 -3.74 4.98 -11.31
N LYS A 228 -3.40 5.73 -12.35
CA LYS A 228 -3.91 7.10 -12.57
C LYS A 228 -5.44 7.12 -12.66
N GLU A 229 -6.00 6.14 -13.37
CA GLU A 229 -7.43 5.97 -13.58
C GLU A 229 -8.17 5.35 -12.38
N SER A 230 -7.45 4.84 -11.38
CA SER A 230 -8.08 4.29 -10.18
C SER A 230 -8.67 5.38 -9.30
N VAL A 231 -9.87 5.14 -8.81
CA VAL A 231 -10.55 5.99 -7.82
C VAL A 231 -10.09 5.72 -6.39
N GLU A 232 -9.12 4.82 -6.18
CA GLU A 232 -8.59 4.46 -4.87
C GLU A 232 -7.81 5.60 -4.23
N LEU A 233 -8.10 5.87 -2.98
CA LEU A 233 -7.38 6.71 -2.05
C LEU A 233 -7.12 5.92 -0.77
N TYR A 234 -6.27 6.44 0.09
CA TYR A 234 -6.07 5.92 1.44
C TYR A 234 -6.35 7.02 2.45
N VAL A 235 -7.17 6.71 3.46
CA VAL A 235 -7.24 7.52 4.67
C VAL A 235 -6.10 7.08 5.59
N ILE A 236 -5.39 8.05 6.15
CA ILE A 236 -4.25 7.85 7.03
C ILE A 236 -4.53 8.66 8.30
N ALA A 237 -4.63 7.96 9.41
CA ALA A 237 -4.82 8.54 10.73
C ALA A 237 -3.64 8.15 11.64
N ARG A 238 -3.04 9.13 12.32
CA ARG A 238 -1.85 8.94 13.15
C ARG A 238 -2.03 9.58 14.51
N ASP A 239 -1.17 9.18 15.42
CA ASP A 239 -1.16 9.69 16.79
C ASP A 239 -2.49 9.37 17.50
N PHE A 240 -2.82 8.05 17.53
CA PHE A 240 -4.01 7.55 18.22
C PHE A 240 -3.98 7.98 19.69
N LYS A 241 -5.10 8.56 20.16
CA LYS A 241 -5.17 9.14 21.52
C LYS A 241 -5.47 8.11 22.62
N GLY A 242 -6.04 6.95 22.24
CA GLY A 242 -6.49 5.92 23.17
C GLY A 242 -7.99 5.89 23.32
#